data_290f091cbc0d9055295b6d6c221e3548
#
_entry.id   290f091cbc0d9055295b6d6c221e3548
#
_cell.length_a   1.000
_cell.length_b   1.000
_cell.length_c   1.000
_cell.angle_alpha   90.00
_cell.angle_beta   90.00
_cell.angle_gamma   90.00
#
_symmetry.space_group_name_H-M   'P 1'
#
loop_
_entity.id
_entity.type
_entity.pdbx_description
1 polymer ?
#
loop_
_entity_poly.entity_id
_entity_poly.type
_entity_poly.pdbx_seq_one_letter_code
_entity_poly.pdbx_strand_id
1 'polypeptide(L)'
;CKWCANPESIAPKPELSYDSRKCTGKQACGVCLKDPFPEGAFYVTEGADDKVQVNWHLAKDCDEALASLCPTGALEMFGKRMTVDEVLDEVEKDASFYRSTGGGITLSGGECLLQPDFSAALLAGAHERGINTAIETACNVPWAFVEKVLPHVDTMLHDHKMTDPERHKKWVGVGNERVLANFKRAYETFPDTDFIARTPLIPGINADEAHIRAVLAFIRPHKNVIDYELLPYHRFGLLKYELLGEVYQLDDYKTPPADVVANLQEIIDEAFGRKSETASIEE
;
A
#
# COMPACT_ATOMS: atom_id res chain seq x y z
N CYS A 1 1.72 9.87 1.89
CA CYS A 1 0.32 10.29 2.12
C CYS A 1 0.02 10.28 3.61
N LYS A 2 -0.76 11.26 4.10
CA LYS A 2 -1.12 11.34 5.52
C LYS A 2 -2.03 10.20 6.00
N TRP A 3 -2.68 9.51 5.09
CA TRP A 3 -3.54 8.33 5.36
C TRP A 3 -2.89 7.00 4.97
N CYS A 4 -1.59 6.93 4.86
CA CYS A 4 -0.92 5.70 4.46
C CYS A 4 -1.34 4.53 5.38
N ALA A 5 -1.79 3.42 4.81
CA ALA A 5 -2.12 2.22 5.58
C ALA A 5 -0.92 1.28 5.78
N ASN A 6 0.20 1.56 5.09
CA ASN A 6 1.40 0.72 5.08
C ASN A 6 2.66 1.55 5.40
N PRO A 7 2.80 2.09 6.64
CA PRO A 7 3.98 2.86 7.02
C PRO A 7 5.27 2.07 6.88
N GLU A 8 5.24 0.76 7.10
CA GLU A 8 6.37 -0.17 6.97
C GLU A 8 6.96 -0.26 5.56
N SER A 9 6.28 0.29 4.59
CA SER A 9 6.72 0.29 3.19
C SER A 9 7.25 1.64 2.71
N ILE A 10 7.31 2.64 3.59
CA ILE A 10 7.84 3.98 3.26
C ILE A 10 9.35 3.96 3.20
N ALA A 11 10.00 3.27 4.12
CA ALA A 11 11.45 3.12 4.11
C ALA A 11 11.90 2.12 3.03
N PRO A 12 13.04 2.38 2.35
CA PRO A 12 13.55 1.51 1.30
C PRO A 12 14.29 0.27 1.81
N LYS A 13 14.36 0.09 3.12
CA LYS A 13 15.03 -1.04 3.80
C LYS A 13 14.12 -1.61 4.89
N PRO A 14 14.34 -2.87 5.30
CA PRO A 14 13.65 -3.43 6.46
C PRO A 14 13.84 -2.55 7.71
N GLU A 15 12.77 -2.41 8.48
CA GLU A 15 12.73 -1.59 9.70
C GLU A 15 12.37 -2.43 10.91
N LEU A 16 12.98 -2.10 12.07
CA LEU A 16 12.62 -2.73 13.33
C LEU A 16 11.18 -2.39 13.70
N SER A 17 10.43 -3.39 14.13
CA SER A 17 9.12 -3.25 14.78
C SER A 17 9.16 -3.75 16.21
N TYR A 18 8.34 -3.16 17.08
CA TYR A 18 8.21 -3.59 18.46
C TYR A 18 6.74 -3.72 18.85
N ASP A 19 6.35 -4.91 19.26
CA ASP A 19 5.03 -5.21 19.82
C ASP A 19 5.11 -5.36 21.35
N SER A 20 4.73 -4.30 22.06
CA SER A 20 4.73 -4.29 23.54
C SER A 20 3.81 -5.35 24.16
N ARG A 21 2.80 -5.83 23.42
CA ARG A 21 1.85 -6.86 23.88
C ARG A 21 2.53 -8.23 23.96
N LYS A 22 3.52 -8.49 23.10
CA LYS A 22 4.35 -9.73 23.12
C LYS A 22 5.49 -9.66 24.14
N CYS A 23 5.88 -8.46 24.60
CA CYS A 23 6.98 -8.28 25.54
C CYS A 23 6.62 -8.81 26.94
N THR A 24 7.46 -9.67 27.50
CA THR A 24 7.27 -10.25 28.86
C THR A 24 7.91 -9.40 29.96
N GLY A 25 8.56 -8.29 29.60
CA GLY A 25 9.14 -7.36 30.56
C GLY A 25 10.58 -7.69 31.01
N LYS A 26 11.16 -6.74 31.76
CA LYS A 26 12.54 -6.79 32.22
C LYS A 26 12.79 -7.96 33.20
N GLN A 27 11.87 -8.20 34.12
CA GLN A 27 12.03 -9.22 35.17
C GLN A 27 12.00 -10.63 34.58
N ALA A 28 11.09 -10.86 33.57
CA ALA A 28 10.95 -12.18 32.96
C ALA A 28 11.99 -12.45 31.86
N CYS A 29 12.50 -11.40 31.18
CA CYS A 29 13.40 -11.56 30.04
C CYS A 29 14.54 -10.53 30.05
N GLY A 30 14.33 -9.28 29.66
CA GLY A 30 15.33 -8.20 29.63
C GLY A 30 16.49 -8.40 28.65
N VAL A 31 16.39 -9.27 27.65
CA VAL A 31 17.46 -9.58 26.68
C VAL A 31 17.90 -8.31 25.94
N CYS A 32 16.96 -7.51 25.44
CA CYS A 32 17.25 -6.30 24.68
C CYS A 32 17.81 -5.12 25.52
N LEU A 33 17.89 -5.27 26.84
CA LEU A 33 18.50 -4.29 27.74
C LEU A 33 20.00 -4.50 27.94
N LYS A 34 20.62 -5.42 27.21
CA LYS A 34 22.01 -5.85 27.35
C LYS A 34 22.70 -5.91 26.00
N ASP A 35 24.04 -6.01 26.04
CA ASP A 35 24.84 -6.33 24.86
C ASP A 35 24.29 -7.61 24.16
N PRO A 36 24.19 -7.67 22.83
CA PRO A 36 24.74 -6.75 21.84
C PRO A 36 23.81 -5.61 21.37
N PHE A 37 22.69 -5.34 22.02
CA PHE A 37 21.82 -4.24 21.64
C PHE A 37 22.46 -2.87 21.91
N PRO A 38 22.18 -1.84 21.07
CA PRO A 38 22.73 -0.51 21.28
C PRO A 38 22.34 0.06 22.65
N GLU A 39 23.31 0.64 23.36
CA GLU A 39 23.09 1.21 24.69
C GLU A 39 22.00 2.29 24.65
N GLY A 40 21.01 2.19 25.52
CA GLY A 40 19.89 3.14 25.61
C GLY A 40 18.82 3.01 24.50
N ALA A 41 19.00 2.07 23.54
CA ALA A 41 17.96 1.82 22.51
C ALA A 41 16.69 1.20 23.11
N PHE A 42 16.87 0.43 24.17
CA PHE A 42 15.78 -0.22 24.91
C PHE A 42 15.91 0.12 26.40
N TYR A 43 14.81 0.48 27.03
CA TYR A 43 14.82 0.89 28.43
C TYR A 43 13.50 0.56 29.13
N VAL A 44 13.49 0.64 30.44
CA VAL A 44 12.29 0.53 31.28
C VAL A 44 12.17 1.78 32.12
N THR A 45 10.99 2.39 32.14
CA THR A 45 10.71 3.59 32.95
C THR A 45 10.39 3.17 34.38
N GLU A 46 11.05 3.78 35.36
CA GLU A 46 10.76 3.54 36.77
C GLU A 46 9.30 3.91 37.11
N GLY A 47 8.61 3.02 37.81
CA GLY A 47 7.20 3.22 38.22
C GLY A 47 6.17 2.93 37.14
N ALA A 48 6.60 2.53 35.92
CA ALA A 48 5.73 2.01 34.88
C ALA A 48 5.57 0.48 35.02
N ASP A 49 4.79 -0.12 34.10
CA ASP A 49 4.79 -1.56 33.92
C ASP A 49 6.21 -2.04 33.57
N ASP A 50 6.53 -3.30 33.85
CA ASP A 50 7.86 -3.90 33.63
C ASP A 50 8.26 -4.03 32.16
N LYS A 51 7.41 -3.57 31.21
CA LYS A 51 7.63 -3.69 29.79
C LYS A 51 8.69 -2.75 29.26
N VAL A 52 9.44 -3.25 28.30
CA VAL A 52 10.48 -2.49 27.63
C VAL A 52 9.84 -1.41 26.75
N GLN A 53 10.48 -0.26 26.69
CA GLN A 53 10.20 0.83 25.76
C GLN A 53 11.35 0.99 24.78
N VAL A 54 11.08 1.58 23.62
CA VAL A 54 12.05 1.73 22.53
C VAL A 54 12.39 3.20 22.31
N ASN A 55 13.68 3.51 22.34
CA ASN A 55 14.21 4.76 21.80
C ASN A 55 14.48 4.55 20.31
N TRP A 56 13.51 4.90 19.49
CA TRP A 56 13.54 4.67 18.04
C TRP A 56 14.72 5.34 17.33
N HIS A 57 15.23 6.44 17.86
CA HIS A 57 16.41 7.08 17.29
C HIS A 57 17.68 6.20 17.42
N LEU A 58 17.83 5.48 18.53
CA LEU A 58 18.97 4.61 18.78
C LEU A 58 18.74 3.19 18.25
N ALA A 59 17.47 2.75 18.18
CA ALA A 59 17.11 1.42 17.73
C ALA A 59 17.06 1.27 16.20
N LYS A 60 17.10 2.36 15.43
CA LYS A 60 17.00 2.37 13.96
C LYS A 60 18.03 1.54 13.21
N ASP A 61 19.17 1.25 13.84
CA ASP A 61 20.26 0.49 13.26
C ASP A 61 20.26 -0.98 13.73
N CYS A 62 19.25 -1.41 14.53
CA CYS A 62 19.04 -2.81 14.83
C CYS A 62 18.65 -3.57 13.55
N ASP A 63 19.31 -4.69 13.35
CA ASP A 63 19.10 -5.56 12.20
C ASP A 63 18.31 -6.84 12.56
N GLU A 64 18.12 -7.72 11.58
CA GLU A 64 17.41 -8.98 11.74
C GLU A 64 18.10 -9.90 12.79
N ALA A 65 19.44 -9.86 12.84
CA ALA A 65 20.20 -10.67 13.81
C ALA A 65 19.89 -10.23 15.23
N LEU A 66 19.85 -8.93 15.51
CA LEU A 66 19.47 -8.38 16.81
C LEU A 66 18.00 -8.64 17.13
N ALA A 67 17.09 -8.39 16.18
CA ALA A 67 15.66 -8.63 16.38
C ALA A 67 15.37 -10.10 16.72
N SER A 68 16.07 -11.05 16.09
CA SER A 68 15.92 -12.50 16.31
C SER A 68 16.31 -12.96 17.70
N LEU A 69 17.07 -12.16 18.45
CA LEU A 69 17.41 -12.45 19.85
C LEU A 69 16.21 -12.29 20.80
N CYS A 70 15.11 -11.65 20.34
CA CYS A 70 13.91 -11.52 21.15
C CYS A 70 13.13 -12.85 21.22
N PRO A 71 13.09 -13.54 22.37
CA PRO A 71 12.53 -14.89 22.43
C PRO A 71 11.01 -14.93 22.31
N THR A 72 10.34 -13.79 22.45
CA THR A 72 8.88 -13.68 22.35
C THR A 72 8.39 -13.14 20.99
N GLY A 73 9.33 -12.78 20.10
CA GLY A 73 8.98 -12.09 18.84
C GLY A 73 8.34 -10.71 19.07
N ALA A 74 8.63 -10.07 20.20
CA ALA A 74 8.23 -8.68 20.42
C ALA A 74 9.03 -7.71 19.56
N LEU A 75 10.28 -8.07 19.21
CA LEU A 75 11.11 -7.38 18.22
C LEU A 75 11.13 -8.22 16.96
N GLU A 76 10.74 -7.64 15.85
CA GLU A 76 10.73 -8.25 14.52
C GLU A 76 11.14 -7.21 13.47
N MET A 77 11.61 -7.67 12.30
CA MET A 77 11.85 -6.77 11.18
C MET A 77 10.63 -6.75 10.26
N PHE A 78 10.14 -5.57 9.92
CA PHE A 78 9.26 -5.39 8.79
C PHE A 78 10.08 -5.37 7.51
N GLY A 79 9.67 -6.21 6.54
CA GLY A 79 10.38 -6.43 5.29
C GLY A 79 11.37 -7.59 5.35
N LYS A 80 11.40 -8.35 4.26
CA LYS A 80 12.30 -9.49 4.07
C LYS A 80 12.98 -9.36 2.70
N ARG A 81 14.27 -9.64 2.65
CA ARG A 81 14.98 -9.77 1.36
C ARG A 81 14.67 -11.13 0.76
N MET A 82 14.21 -11.13 -0.48
CA MET A 82 13.90 -12.34 -1.23
C MET A 82 14.42 -12.21 -2.67
N THR A 83 14.79 -13.31 -3.27
CA THR A 83 15.06 -13.41 -4.71
C THR A 83 13.75 -13.56 -5.49
N VAL A 84 13.80 -13.33 -6.80
CA VAL A 84 12.66 -13.55 -7.70
C VAL A 84 12.15 -14.99 -7.61
N ASP A 85 13.06 -15.96 -7.61
CA ASP A 85 12.71 -17.38 -7.54
C ASP A 85 12.01 -17.73 -6.22
N GLU A 86 12.53 -17.25 -5.07
CA GLU A 86 11.90 -17.47 -3.77
C GLU A 86 10.47 -16.93 -3.71
N VAL A 87 10.22 -15.76 -4.33
CA VAL A 87 8.86 -15.19 -4.38
C VAL A 87 7.98 -16.01 -5.32
N LEU A 88 8.48 -16.38 -6.50
CA LEU A 88 7.72 -17.17 -7.47
C LEU A 88 7.38 -18.56 -6.95
N ASP A 89 8.28 -19.20 -6.22
CA ASP A 89 8.03 -20.50 -5.59
C ASP A 89 6.92 -20.41 -4.53
N GLU A 90 6.81 -19.30 -3.83
CA GLU A 90 5.71 -19.05 -2.88
C GLU A 90 4.39 -18.82 -3.63
N VAL A 91 4.39 -17.96 -4.65
CA VAL A 91 3.22 -17.64 -5.49
C VAL A 91 2.68 -18.88 -6.21
N GLU A 92 3.56 -19.76 -6.69
CA GLU A 92 3.17 -20.97 -7.44
C GLU A 92 2.39 -22.00 -6.60
N LYS A 93 2.48 -21.93 -5.27
CA LYS A 93 1.70 -22.80 -4.38
C LYS A 93 0.19 -22.67 -4.63
N ASP A 94 -0.27 -21.50 -5.04
CA ASP A 94 -1.67 -21.21 -5.32
C ASP A 94 -2.04 -21.27 -6.82
N ALA A 95 -1.15 -21.79 -7.68
CA ALA A 95 -1.32 -21.83 -9.13
C ALA A 95 -2.61 -22.54 -9.60
N SER A 96 -3.10 -23.53 -8.81
CA SER A 96 -4.37 -24.22 -9.12
C SER A 96 -5.57 -23.29 -8.99
N PHE A 97 -5.56 -22.37 -8.01
CA PHE A 97 -6.59 -21.35 -7.83
C PHE A 97 -6.52 -20.31 -8.95
N TYR A 98 -5.33 -19.84 -9.29
CA TYR A 98 -5.15 -18.87 -10.38
C TYR A 98 -5.68 -19.39 -11.71
N ARG A 99 -5.38 -20.63 -12.06
CA ARG A 99 -5.90 -21.27 -13.29
C ARG A 99 -7.42 -21.39 -13.33
N SER A 100 -8.07 -21.58 -12.17
CA SER A 100 -9.53 -21.74 -12.10
C SER A 100 -10.30 -20.42 -12.06
N THR A 101 -9.67 -19.35 -11.58
CA THR A 101 -10.32 -18.04 -11.36
C THR A 101 -9.85 -16.95 -12.32
N GLY A 102 -8.76 -17.16 -13.07
CA GLY A 102 -8.07 -16.10 -13.81
C GLY A 102 -7.27 -15.16 -12.90
N GLY A 103 -7.07 -15.54 -11.63
CA GLY A 103 -6.27 -14.78 -10.65
C GLY A 103 -4.77 -14.86 -10.92
N GLY A 104 -3.98 -14.25 -10.03
CA GLY A 104 -2.53 -14.22 -10.18
C GLY A 104 -1.83 -13.46 -9.07
N ILE A 105 -0.69 -12.87 -9.38
CA ILE A 105 0.11 -12.06 -8.47
C ILE A 105 -0.21 -10.57 -8.64
N THR A 106 -0.34 -9.86 -7.52
CA THR A 106 -0.39 -8.40 -7.48
C THR A 106 0.81 -7.84 -6.74
N LEU A 107 1.65 -7.07 -7.41
CA LEU A 107 2.72 -6.32 -6.75
C LEU A 107 2.15 -5.03 -6.17
N SER A 108 2.20 -4.92 -4.87
CA SER A 108 1.70 -3.78 -4.09
C SER A 108 2.78 -3.31 -3.09
N GLY A 109 2.39 -2.78 -1.94
CA GLY A 109 3.26 -2.39 -0.84
C GLY A 109 3.29 -0.88 -0.65
N GLY A 110 4.48 -0.25 -0.68
CA GLY A 110 4.63 1.19 -0.79
C GLY A 110 4.45 1.64 -2.22
N GLU A 111 5.51 1.50 -3.01
CA GLU A 111 5.52 1.76 -4.44
C GLU A 111 6.37 0.69 -5.12
N CYS A 112 5.72 -0.27 -5.77
CA CYS A 112 6.39 -1.41 -6.40
C CYS A 112 7.32 -0.99 -7.55
N LEU A 113 7.04 0.15 -8.20
CA LEU A 113 7.86 0.68 -9.27
C LEU A 113 9.20 1.29 -8.79
N LEU A 114 9.44 1.43 -7.48
CA LEU A 114 10.75 1.84 -6.95
C LEU A 114 11.82 0.75 -7.05
N GLN A 115 11.41 -0.49 -7.32
CA GLN A 115 12.32 -1.61 -7.60
C GLN A 115 12.06 -2.15 -9.01
N PRO A 116 12.27 -1.34 -10.08
CA PRO A 116 11.78 -1.67 -11.42
C PRO A 116 12.43 -2.93 -12.02
N ASP A 117 13.70 -3.22 -11.70
CA ASP A 117 14.37 -4.43 -12.16
C ASP A 117 13.80 -5.68 -11.53
N PHE A 118 13.57 -5.64 -10.23
CA PHE A 118 12.98 -6.75 -9.47
C PHE A 118 11.53 -6.98 -9.89
N SER A 119 10.72 -5.91 -9.96
CA SER A 119 9.31 -5.98 -10.34
C SER A 119 9.15 -6.53 -11.77
N ALA A 120 9.94 -6.05 -12.73
CA ALA A 120 9.88 -6.56 -14.10
C ALA A 120 10.28 -8.03 -14.18
N ALA A 121 11.36 -8.45 -13.51
CA ALA A 121 11.82 -9.84 -13.50
C ALA A 121 10.78 -10.77 -12.84
N LEU A 122 10.16 -10.33 -11.74
CA LEU A 122 9.15 -11.10 -11.03
C LEU A 122 7.88 -11.30 -11.86
N LEU A 123 7.38 -10.25 -12.51
CA LEU A 123 6.19 -10.32 -13.35
C LEU A 123 6.45 -11.11 -14.64
N ALA A 124 7.63 -10.95 -15.26
CA ALA A 124 8.03 -11.79 -16.39
C ALA A 124 8.08 -13.27 -16.03
N GLY A 125 8.69 -13.61 -14.89
CA GLY A 125 8.74 -15.00 -14.40
C GLY A 125 7.35 -15.56 -14.01
N ALA A 126 6.42 -14.70 -13.58
CA ALA A 126 5.02 -15.10 -13.35
C ALA A 126 4.32 -15.43 -14.67
N HIS A 127 4.48 -14.62 -15.73
CA HIS A 127 3.97 -14.89 -17.07
C HIS A 127 4.51 -16.20 -17.64
N GLU A 128 5.81 -16.49 -17.48
CA GLU A 128 6.42 -17.75 -17.93
C GLU A 128 5.77 -18.97 -17.25
N ARG A 129 5.23 -18.79 -16.03
CA ARG A 129 4.49 -19.81 -15.26
C ARG A 129 2.98 -19.82 -15.55
N GLY A 130 2.51 -18.97 -16.47
CA GLY A 130 1.09 -18.83 -16.82
C GLY A 130 0.24 -18.23 -15.71
N ILE A 131 0.84 -17.36 -14.89
CA ILE A 131 0.21 -16.63 -13.79
C ILE A 131 -0.08 -15.20 -14.25
N ASN A 132 -1.32 -14.75 -14.09
CA ASN A 132 -1.75 -13.38 -14.38
C ASN A 132 -1.06 -12.38 -13.46
N THR A 133 -0.81 -11.17 -13.96
CA THR A 133 -0.01 -10.18 -13.25
C THR A 133 -0.73 -8.85 -13.08
N ALA A 134 -0.64 -8.29 -11.88
CA ALA A 134 -1.15 -6.97 -11.59
C ALA A 134 -0.15 -6.14 -10.77
N ILE A 135 -0.26 -4.82 -10.86
CA ILE A 135 0.46 -3.90 -9.99
C ILE A 135 -0.48 -2.88 -9.37
N GLU A 136 -0.21 -2.48 -8.12
CA GLU A 136 -0.81 -1.32 -7.48
C GLU A 136 0.23 -0.20 -7.36
N THR A 137 -0.06 0.99 -7.90
CA THR A 137 0.90 2.08 -7.93
C THR A 137 0.24 3.46 -7.88
N ALA A 138 0.91 4.41 -7.22
CA ALA A 138 0.62 5.83 -7.36
C ALA A 138 1.38 6.46 -8.54
N CYS A 139 2.29 5.71 -9.18
CA CYS A 139 3.04 6.09 -10.38
C CYS A 139 3.86 7.39 -10.26
N ASN A 140 4.26 7.78 -9.04
CA ASN A 140 5.09 8.98 -8.84
C ASN A 140 6.59 8.65 -8.95
N VAL A 141 6.98 8.03 -10.03
CA VAL A 141 8.33 7.56 -10.34
C VAL A 141 8.82 8.08 -11.69
N PRO A 142 10.11 8.03 -12.03
CA PRO A 142 10.59 8.29 -13.38
C PRO A 142 9.90 7.38 -14.41
N TRP A 143 9.55 7.94 -15.58
CA TRP A 143 8.88 7.16 -16.64
C TRP A 143 9.61 5.87 -17.02
N ALA A 144 10.94 5.89 -17.05
CA ALA A 144 11.75 4.71 -17.37
C ALA A 144 11.46 3.49 -16.46
N PHE A 145 10.99 3.72 -15.23
CA PHE A 145 10.59 2.64 -14.32
C PHE A 145 9.25 2.04 -14.72
N VAL A 146 8.29 2.89 -15.09
CA VAL A 146 6.98 2.48 -15.62
C VAL A 146 7.15 1.69 -16.91
N GLU A 147 7.91 2.25 -17.87
CA GLU A 147 8.18 1.65 -19.18
C GLU A 147 8.88 0.29 -19.09
N LYS A 148 9.70 0.07 -18.06
CA LYS A 148 10.37 -1.21 -17.81
C LYS A 148 9.41 -2.29 -17.29
N VAL A 149 8.45 -1.91 -16.44
CA VAL A 149 7.61 -2.87 -15.71
C VAL A 149 6.33 -3.20 -16.48
N LEU A 150 5.69 -2.21 -17.09
CA LEU A 150 4.37 -2.37 -17.73
C LEU A 150 4.31 -3.40 -18.85
N PRO A 151 5.35 -3.71 -19.63
CA PRO A 151 5.33 -4.81 -20.60
C PRO A 151 5.00 -6.19 -20.02
N HIS A 152 5.09 -6.34 -18.70
CA HIS A 152 4.83 -7.57 -17.96
C HIS A 152 3.60 -7.48 -17.05
N VAL A 153 2.68 -6.55 -17.32
CA VAL A 153 1.51 -6.26 -16.48
C VAL A 153 0.23 -6.47 -17.29
N ASP A 154 -0.62 -7.37 -16.83
CA ASP A 154 -1.96 -7.57 -17.42
C ASP A 154 -2.93 -6.49 -16.89
N THR A 155 -2.87 -6.18 -15.59
CA THR A 155 -3.75 -5.19 -14.97
C THR A 155 -2.98 -4.20 -14.10
N MET A 156 -3.16 -2.89 -14.34
CA MET A 156 -2.61 -1.83 -13.50
C MET A 156 -3.71 -1.15 -12.69
N LEU A 157 -3.67 -1.35 -11.37
CA LEU A 157 -4.48 -0.63 -10.39
C LEU A 157 -3.74 0.66 -10.02
N HIS A 158 -4.30 1.81 -10.38
CA HIS A 158 -3.60 3.08 -10.18
C HIS A 158 -4.39 4.07 -9.33
N ASP A 159 -3.68 4.70 -8.38
CA ASP A 159 -4.29 5.53 -7.36
C ASP A 159 -4.43 7.01 -7.82
N HIS A 160 -5.63 7.42 -8.19
CA HIS A 160 -6.00 8.83 -8.34
C HIS A 160 -6.35 9.43 -6.97
N LYS A 161 -5.33 9.88 -6.25
CA LYS A 161 -5.52 10.38 -4.87
C LYS A 161 -6.19 11.75 -4.85
N MET A 162 -5.79 12.65 -5.76
CA MET A 162 -6.37 13.98 -5.98
C MET A 162 -6.03 14.50 -7.36
N THR A 163 -6.97 15.17 -8.00
CA THR A 163 -6.76 15.87 -9.29
C THR A 163 -6.24 17.30 -9.09
N ASP A 164 -6.62 17.97 -8.01
CA ASP A 164 -6.11 19.30 -7.67
C ASP A 164 -4.67 19.21 -7.13
N PRO A 165 -3.68 19.91 -7.75
CA PRO A 165 -2.27 19.77 -7.40
C PRO A 165 -1.93 20.32 -6.01
N GLU A 166 -2.57 21.40 -5.55
CA GLU A 166 -2.31 21.97 -4.23
C GLU A 166 -2.89 21.07 -3.12
N ARG A 167 -4.09 20.53 -3.32
CA ARG A 167 -4.67 19.54 -2.40
C ARG A 167 -3.81 18.29 -2.38
N HIS A 168 -3.31 17.81 -3.54
CA HIS A 168 -2.42 16.67 -3.63
C HIS A 168 -1.14 16.91 -2.83
N LYS A 169 -0.48 18.06 -3.02
CA LYS A 169 0.72 18.44 -2.28
C LYS A 169 0.48 18.51 -0.78
N LYS A 170 -0.65 19.08 -0.35
CA LYS A 170 -1.03 19.20 1.07
C LYS A 170 -1.20 17.87 1.77
N TRP A 171 -1.83 16.89 1.10
CA TRP A 171 -2.27 15.66 1.72
C TRP A 171 -1.41 14.44 1.37
N VAL A 172 -0.85 14.41 0.17
CA VAL A 172 0.03 13.32 -0.31
C VAL A 172 1.51 13.65 -0.07
N GLY A 173 1.84 14.94 -0.01
CA GLY A 173 3.20 15.44 0.26
C GLY A 173 3.97 15.88 -0.98
N VAL A 174 3.46 15.60 -2.18
CA VAL A 174 4.08 15.96 -3.48
C VAL A 174 3.01 16.46 -4.46
N GLY A 175 3.40 17.15 -5.53
CA GLY A 175 2.52 17.49 -6.64
C GLY A 175 2.06 16.25 -7.41
N ASN A 176 1.04 16.38 -8.26
CA ASN A 176 0.48 15.28 -9.05
C ASN A 176 0.84 15.33 -10.52
N GLU A 177 1.63 16.29 -10.97
CA GLU A 177 1.92 16.52 -12.39
C GLU A 177 2.59 15.29 -13.02
N ARG A 178 3.57 14.71 -12.32
CA ARG A 178 4.24 13.47 -12.77
C ARG A 178 3.30 12.28 -12.77
N VAL A 179 2.48 12.15 -11.74
CA VAL A 179 1.49 11.08 -11.61
C VAL A 179 0.53 11.07 -12.80
N LEU A 180 -0.10 12.22 -13.08
CA LEU A 180 -1.07 12.35 -14.18
C LEU A 180 -0.40 12.19 -15.54
N ALA A 181 0.81 12.74 -15.73
CA ALA A 181 1.57 12.56 -16.97
C ALA A 181 1.92 11.08 -17.22
N ASN A 182 2.34 10.36 -16.18
CA ASN A 182 2.67 8.93 -16.28
C ASN A 182 1.42 8.09 -16.56
N PHE A 183 0.28 8.35 -15.89
CA PHE A 183 -0.95 7.63 -16.17
C PHE A 183 -1.39 7.81 -17.63
N LYS A 184 -1.50 9.07 -18.09
CA LYS A 184 -1.86 9.34 -19.47
C LYS A 184 -0.94 8.63 -20.46
N ARG A 185 0.38 8.73 -20.25
CA ARG A 185 1.36 8.06 -21.11
C ARG A 185 1.24 6.54 -21.06
N ALA A 186 0.96 5.96 -19.89
CA ALA A 186 0.76 4.52 -19.74
C ALA A 186 -0.46 4.04 -20.55
N TYR A 187 -1.60 4.72 -20.48
CA TYR A 187 -2.79 4.39 -21.26
C TYR A 187 -2.53 4.42 -22.78
N GLU A 188 -1.73 5.41 -23.24
CA GLU A 188 -1.40 5.58 -24.65
C GLU A 188 -0.33 4.57 -25.14
N THR A 189 0.61 4.18 -24.28
CA THR A 189 1.76 3.32 -24.65
C THR A 189 1.42 1.83 -24.57
N PHE A 190 0.52 1.45 -23.63
CA PHE A 190 0.18 0.06 -23.33
C PHE A 190 -1.32 -0.19 -23.54
N PRO A 191 -1.79 -0.23 -24.80
CA PRO A 191 -3.23 -0.34 -25.09
C PRO A 191 -3.85 -1.68 -24.72
N ASP A 192 -3.04 -2.72 -24.56
CA ASP A 192 -3.46 -4.09 -24.23
C ASP A 192 -3.45 -4.36 -22.71
N THR A 193 -2.93 -3.42 -21.89
CA THR A 193 -3.01 -3.50 -20.43
C THR A 193 -4.35 -2.95 -19.95
N ASP A 194 -5.02 -3.68 -19.07
CA ASP A 194 -6.21 -3.19 -18.37
C ASP A 194 -5.84 -2.23 -17.25
N PHE A 195 -6.47 -1.06 -17.22
CA PHE A 195 -6.28 -0.09 -16.15
C PHE A 195 -7.52 0.06 -15.30
N ILE A 196 -7.35 0.02 -13.99
CA ILE A 196 -8.40 0.28 -13.01
C ILE A 196 -7.98 1.50 -12.18
N ALA A 197 -8.73 2.58 -12.31
CA ALA A 197 -8.52 3.77 -11.49
C ALA A 197 -9.02 3.50 -10.06
N ARG A 198 -8.32 4.00 -9.05
CA ARG A 198 -8.71 3.83 -7.65
C ARG A 198 -8.57 5.15 -6.89
N THR A 199 -9.55 5.47 -6.05
CA THR A 199 -9.48 6.64 -5.18
C THR A 199 -9.71 6.24 -3.73
N PRO A 200 -8.71 6.40 -2.84
CA PRO A 200 -8.94 6.32 -1.40
C PRO A 200 -9.84 7.49 -0.98
N LEU A 201 -11.04 7.15 -0.53
CA LEU A 201 -12.12 8.11 -0.27
C LEU A 201 -12.10 8.58 1.18
N ILE A 202 -11.60 9.80 1.43
CA ILE A 202 -11.43 10.34 2.78
C ILE A 202 -12.37 11.53 2.99
N PRO A 203 -13.34 11.46 3.95
CA PRO A 203 -14.27 12.54 4.26
C PRO A 203 -13.56 13.86 4.57
N GLY A 204 -14.05 14.96 4.02
CA GLY A 204 -13.46 16.29 4.19
C GLY A 204 -12.15 16.53 3.44
N ILE A 205 -11.62 15.50 2.74
CA ILE A 205 -10.39 15.62 1.94
C ILE A 205 -10.69 15.47 0.45
N ASN A 206 -11.29 14.35 0.00
CA ASN A 206 -11.57 14.08 -1.41
C ASN A 206 -12.88 13.30 -1.65
N ALA A 207 -13.67 13.07 -0.61
CA ALA A 207 -14.97 12.41 -0.71
C ALA A 207 -16.04 13.41 -1.18
N ASP A 208 -15.86 13.94 -2.39
CA ASP A 208 -16.78 14.90 -3.01
C ASP A 208 -17.00 14.62 -4.51
N GLU A 209 -18.18 14.97 -4.99
CA GLU A 209 -18.58 14.76 -6.39
C GLU A 209 -17.65 15.45 -7.40
N ALA A 210 -17.17 16.64 -7.08
CA ALA A 210 -16.29 17.40 -7.97
C ALA A 210 -14.98 16.65 -8.24
N HIS A 211 -14.42 16.02 -7.21
CA HIS A 211 -13.24 15.18 -7.35
C HIS A 211 -13.51 13.95 -8.22
N ILE A 212 -14.60 13.20 -7.96
CA ILE A 212 -14.94 12.00 -8.73
C ILE A 212 -15.17 12.35 -10.21
N ARG A 213 -15.92 13.42 -10.50
CA ARG A 213 -16.13 13.88 -11.89
C ARG A 213 -14.83 14.32 -12.56
N ALA A 214 -13.90 14.94 -11.83
CA ALA A 214 -12.61 15.32 -12.38
C ALA A 214 -11.75 14.09 -12.73
N VAL A 215 -11.76 13.04 -11.89
CA VAL A 215 -11.10 11.76 -12.22
C VAL A 215 -11.75 11.12 -13.43
N LEU A 216 -13.08 11.03 -13.49
CA LEU A 216 -13.82 10.50 -14.63
C LEU A 216 -13.50 11.24 -15.92
N ALA A 217 -13.43 12.58 -15.90
CA ALA A 217 -13.06 13.37 -17.07
C ALA A 217 -11.65 13.07 -17.57
N PHE A 218 -10.73 12.69 -16.67
CA PHE A 218 -9.36 12.31 -17.01
C PHE A 218 -9.28 10.90 -17.61
N ILE A 219 -9.99 9.91 -17.05
CA ILE A 219 -9.84 8.49 -17.42
C ILE A 219 -10.73 8.07 -18.59
N ARG A 220 -11.96 8.59 -18.70
CA ARG A 220 -12.95 8.14 -19.70
C ARG A 220 -12.56 8.27 -21.18
N PRO A 221 -11.66 9.19 -21.59
CA PRO A 221 -11.14 9.19 -22.96
C PRO A 221 -10.34 7.94 -23.34
N HIS A 222 -9.87 7.16 -22.36
CA HIS A 222 -8.99 6.00 -22.55
C HIS A 222 -9.79 4.70 -22.42
N LYS A 223 -9.92 3.93 -23.51
CA LYS A 223 -10.77 2.73 -23.57
C LYS A 223 -10.25 1.57 -22.72
N ASN A 224 -8.95 1.52 -22.50
CA ASN A 224 -8.28 0.52 -21.66
C ASN A 224 -8.33 0.84 -20.15
N VAL A 225 -8.93 1.97 -19.77
CA VAL A 225 -9.36 2.18 -18.40
C VAL A 225 -10.75 1.58 -18.26
N ILE A 226 -10.77 0.34 -17.75
CA ILE A 226 -11.95 -0.52 -17.73
C ILE A 226 -12.83 -0.31 -16.51
N ASP A 227 -12.28 0.24 -15.42
CA ASP A 227 -13.01 0.46 -14.18
C ASP A 227 -12.49 1.65 -13.37
N TYR A 228 -13.33 2.11 -12.43
CA TYR A 228 -12.97 3.07 -11.41
C TYR A 228 -13.56 2.66 -10.06
N GLU A 229 -12.71 2.40 -9.08
CA GLU A 229 -13.06 1.91 -7.75
C GLU A 229 -12.88 2.99 -6.67
N LEU A 230 -13.84 3.09 -5.78
CA LEU A 230 -13.72 3.87 -4.56
C LEU A 230 -13.22 2.97 -3.41
N LEU A 231 -12.20 3.41 -2.72
CA LEU A 231 -11.65 2.71 -1.55
C LEU A 231 -12.02 3.50 -0.29
N PRO A 232 -13.12 3.15 0.41
CA PRO A 232 -13.52 3.85 1.62
C PRO A 232 -12.40 3.84 2.65
N TYR A 233 -12.07 5.03 3.18
CA TYR A 233 -11.05 5.19 4.20
C TYR A 233 -11.31 4.30 5.41
N HIS A 234 -10.27 3.66 5.88
CA HIS A 234 -10.25 2.82 7.08
C HIS A 234 -8.96 3.06 7.89
N ARG A 235 -8.96 2.63 9.14
CA ARG A 235 -7.84 2.82 10.07
C ARG A 235 -7.07 1.54 10.38
N PHE A 236 -7.06 0.55 9.48
CA PHE A 236 -6.40 -0.75 9.71
C PHE A 236 -4.87 -0.64 9.84
N GLY A 237 -4.26 0.45 9.36
CA GLY A 237 -2.83 0.70 9.49
C GLY A 237 -2.38 1.17 10.88
N LEU A 238 -3.28 1.59 11.78
CA LEU A 238 -2.89 2.21 13.07
C LEU A 238 -1.91 1.38 13.89
N LEU A 239 -2.17 0.08 14.00
CA LEU A 239 -1.28 -0.81 14.72
C LEU A 239 0.14 -0.81 14.14
N LYS A 240 0.30 -0.72 12.83
CA LYS A 240 1.62 -0.69 12.20
C LYS A 240 2.40 0.57 12.57
N TYR A 241 1.71 1.73 12.68
CA TYR A 241 2.33 2.96 13.19
C TYR A 241 2.81 2.79 14.62
N GLU A 242 1.98 2.20 15.49
CA GLU A 242 2.37 1.90 16.89
C GLU A 242 3.60 1.00 16.94
N LEU A 243 3.61 -0.08 16.14
CA LEU A 243 4.74 -1.04 16.09
C LEU A 243 6.04 -0.43 15.57
N LEU A 244 5.98 0.64 14.79
CA LEU A 244 7.14 1.39 14.27
C LEU A 244 7.50 2.62 15.12
N GLY A 245 6.72 2.91 16.16
CA GLY A 245 6.90 4.12 16.97
C GLY A 245 6.56 5.42 16.21
N GLU A 246 5.75 5.31 15.17
CA GLU A 246 5.34 6.42 14.31
C GLU A 246 3.98 6.99 14.72
N VAL A 247 3.73 8.27 14.41
CA VAL A 247 2.47 8.94 14.71
C VAL A 247 1.58 8.98 13.48
N TYR A 248 0.38 8.43 13.59
CA TYR A 248 -0.62 8.53 12.53
C TYR A 248 -1.23 9.94 12.48
N GLN A 249 -1.26 10.54 11.26
CA GLN A 249 -1.60 11.96 11.12
C GLN A 249 -3.10 12.25 10.98
N LEU A 250 -3.94 11.22 10.72
CA LEU A 250 -5.39 11.39 10.52
C LEU A 250 -6.21 10.68 11.62
N ASP A 251 -5.81 10.84 12.87
CA ASP A 251 -6.45 10.14 14.00
C ASP A 251 -7.93 10.51 14.19
N ASP A 252 -8.31 11.76 13.90
CA ASP A 252 -9.67 12.26 14.02
C ASP A 252 -10.59 11.89 12.84
N TYR A 253 -10.04 11.31 11.75
CA TYR A 253 -10.82 11.00 10.55
C TYR A 253 -11.53 9.65 10.67
N LYS A 254 -12.75 9.59 10.15
CA LYS A 254 -13.62 8.41 10.19
C LYS A 254 -13.86 7.84 8.80
N THR A 255 -14.28 6.59 8.74
CA THR A 255 -14.80 5.97 7.52
C THR A 255 -15.94 6.81 6.95
N PRO A 256 -16.02 7.02 5.62
CA PRO A 256 -17.13 7.74 5.01
C PRO A 256 -18.46 7.04 5.29
N PRO A 257 -19.56 7.80 5.49
CA PRO A 257 -20.89 7.23 5.58
C PRO A 257 -21.25 6.43 4.33
N ALA A 258 -22.00 5.34 4.49
CA ALA A 258 -22.32 4.43 3.38
C ALA A 258 -23.14 5.11 2.27
N ASP A 259 -24.04 6.02 2.63
CA ASP A 259 -24.83 6.81 1.69
C ASP A 259 -23.95 7.75 0.84
N VAL A 260 -22.90 8.35 1.42
CA VAL A 260 -21.93 9.17 0.67
C VAL A 260 -21.18 8.30 -0.33
N VAL A 261 -20.73 7.11 0.06
CA VAL A 261 -20.05 6.18 -0.84
C VAL A 261 -20.98 5.75 -1.97
N ALA A 262 -22.24 5.38 -1.64
CA ALA A 262 -23.24 4.95 -2.62
C ALA A 262 -23.53 6.06 -3.65
N ASN A 263 -23.76 7.29 -3.21
CA ASN A 263 -24.03 8.42 -4.10
C ASN A 263 -22.85 8.71 -5.07
N LEU A 264 -21.60 8.57 -4.59
CA LEU A 264 -20.42 8.75 -5.44
C LEU A 264 -20.21 7.57 -6.38
N GLN A 265 -20.59 6.36 -5.98
CA GLN A 265 -20.56 5.17 -6.81
C GLN A 265 -21.58 5.26 -7.96
N GLU A 266 -22.78 5.79 -7.70
CA GLU A 266 -23.78 6.02 -8.76
C GLU A 266 -23.24 6.90 -9.91
N ILE A 267 -22.47 7.94 -9.60
CA ILE A 267 -21.83 8.81 -10.61
C ILE A 267 -20.85 8.00 -11.48
N ILE A 268 -20.11 7.08 -10.86
CA ILE A 268 -19.18 6.21 -11.58
C ILE A 268 -19.95 5.22 -12.45
N ASP A 269 -20.99 4.60 -11.91
CA ASP A 269 -21.80 3.59 -12.61
C ASP A 269 -22.50 4.20 -13.83
N GLU A 270 -23.05 5.40 -13.71
CA GLU A 270 -23.58 6.14 -14.85
C GLU A 270 -22.52 6.38 -15.93
N ALA A 271 -21.32 6.81 -15.53
CA ALA A 271 -20.22 7.08 -16.46
C ALA A 271 -19.74 5.82 -17.19
N PHE A 272 -19.79 4.65 -16.56
CA PHE A 272 -19.43 3.35 -17.15
C PHE A 272 -20.63 2.62 -17.78
N GLY A 273 -21.84 3.18 -17.73
CA GLY A 273 -23.05 2.58 -18.30
C GLY A 273 -23.54 1.36 -17.54
N ARG A 274 -23.24 1.26 -16.24
CA ARG A 274 -23.71 0.21 -15.35
C ARG A 274 -25.09 0.55 -14.82
N LYS A 275 -25.98 -0.45 -14.66
CA LYS A 275 -27.25 -0.26 -13.97
C LYS A 275 -27.00 -0.21 -12.45
N SER A 276 -27.54 0.78 -11.75
CA SER A 276 -27.49 0.80 -10.29
C SER A 276 -28.23 -0.43 -9.72
N GLU A 277 -27.59 -1.20 -8.85
CA GLU A 277 -28.22 -2.35 -8.19
C GLU A 277 -29.35 -1.96 -7.20
N THR A 278 -29.57 -0.67 -6.96
CA THR A 278 -30.59 -0.15 -6.04
C THR A 278 -32.04 -0.28 -6.58
N ALA A 279 -32.27 -0.77 -7.80
CA ALA A 279 -33.61 -0.91 -8.39
C ALA A 279 -34.28 -2.28 -8.11
N SER A 280 -33.74 -3.16 -7.29
CA SER A 280 -34.20 -4.56 -7.15
C SER A 280 -34.74 -4.94 -5.77
N ILE A 281 -35.10 -3.99 -4.90
CA ILE A 281 -35.67 -4.30 -3.58
C ILE A 281 -37.13 -3.76 -3.44
N GLU A 282 -37.80 -3.46 -4.56
CA GLU A 282 -39.24 -3.24 -4.55
C GLU A 282 -39.90 -4.12 -5.64
N GLU A 283 -40.16 -5.40 -5.29
CA GLU A 283 -41.27 -6.22 -5.79
C GLU A 283 -41.57 -7.36 -4.78
#